data_fcc20c8f097793a1bc4ed309ceb8ae1f
#
_entry.id   fcc20c8f097793a1bc4ed309ceb8ae1f
#
_cell.length_a   1.000
_cell.length_b   1.000
_cell.length_c   1.000
_cell.angle_alpha   90.00
_cell.angle_beta   90.00
_cell.angle_gamma   90.00
#
_symmetry.space_group_name_H-M   'P 1'
#
loop_
_entity.id
_entity.type
_entity.pdbx_description
1 polymer ?
#
loop_
_entity_poly.entity_id
_entity_poly.type
_entity_poly.pdbx_seq_one_letter_code
_entity_poly.pdbx_strand_id
1 'polypeptide(L)'
;MKKITKNLAIAAFMAAFSFGIFNLSCKVNKGSANVAFAETKTEPAIPQDSLAVTQAMQNTFRSISSTLLPSVVEVDVVEKKKVPVYNPFRDFFKGNPFFSTPDEKDDDEEEKFREQETSGLGSGVIVRNTGKTFYVLTNNHVAGNAYKIKIKLNDEREFDGKLVGADPRMDIALVSFESDDKKIPVAKLGDSDSMHQGDIVLALGSPLGYFASVTQGIVSATGRSGGQIGSISDFIQTDAAINQGNSGGPLVNIYGEVIGINTWIASSSGGSVGLGFSIPINNIKEAIEQFISKGKMTYGWVGISLMEISDEYKEELGIDKKQQGALASQMFLGSPAIKGGILPGDFITELNGHAVKSVEQLVREIGGIPAGKTAEVKVLRGKVEHTLKIKIDERDEKLVSDNSKLWPGFIASPLTDENRKKLKIDNEKVKGVVVTGVTEKTPAAALRLQNGDIICAVNDRKVESVEDFYRALELEGKKEIWFDVYSDGHTISTGRYKF
;
A
#
# COMPACT_ATOMS: atom_id res chain seq x y z
N MET A 1 -3.70 61.57 -29.56
CA MET A 1 -2.33 61.88 -29.92
C MET A 1 -1.41 62.17 -28.73
N LYS A 2 -1.84 62.83 -27.62
CA LYS A 2 -0.96 63.12 -26.45
C LYS A 2 -0.48 61.95 -25.60
N LYS A 3 -1.11 60.74 -25.70
CA LYS A 3 -0.68 59.55 -24.94
C LYS A 3 0.43 58.73 -25.63
N ILE A 4 0.51 58.78 -26.95
CA ILE A 4 1.49 58.04 -27.73
C ILE A 4 2.87 58.72 -27.66
N THR A 5 2.90 60.04 -27.63
CA THR A 5 4.15 60.82 -27.52
C THR A 5 4.86 60.65 -26.16
N LYS A 6 4.07 60.43 -25.07
CA LYS A 6 4.62 60.24 -23.73
C LYS A 6 5.29 58.88 -23.55
N ASN A 7 4.76 57.83 -24.18
CA ASN A 7 5.30 56.47 -24.13
C ASN A 7 6.58 56.34 -25.02
N LEU A 8 6.65 57.06 -26.14
CA LEU A 8 7.85 57.12 -26.95
C LEU A 8 9.01 57.86 -26.27
N ALA A 9 8.72 58.88 -25.48
CA ALA A 9 9.73 59.63 -24.72
C ALA A 9 10.35 58.77 -23.57
N ILE A 10 9.50 57.93 -22.91
CA ILE A 10 9.95 57.03 -21.83
C ILE A 10 10.78 55.91 -22.42
N ALA A 11 10.41 55.32 -23.55
CA ALA A 11 11.17 54.28 -24.23
C ALA A 11 12.54 54.82 -24.74
N ALA A 12 12.59 56.02 -25.28
CA ALA A 12 13.81 56.66 -25.71
C ALA A 12 14.73 56.99 -24.53
N PHE A 13 14.19 57.40 -23.36
CA PHE A 13 14.97 57.65 -22.16
C PHE A 13 15.56 56.38 -21.55
N MET A 14 14.78 55.29 -21.54
CA MET A 14 15.28 53.96 -21.07
C MET A 14 16.35 53.41 -22.01
N ALA A 15 16.22 53.55 -23.33
CA ALA A 15 17.23 53.11 -24.28
C ALA A 15 18.52 53.93 -24.18
N ALA A 16 18.41 55.25 -23.96
CA ALA A 16 19.59 56.11 -23.76
C ALA A 16 20.31 55.81 -22.43
N PHE A 17 19.56 55.47 -21.36
CA PHE A 17 20.11 55.11 -20.06
C PHE A 17 20.84 53.74 -20.11
N SER A 18 20.26 52.76 -20.84
CA SER A 18 20.88 51.44 -21.07
C SER A 18 22.15 51.54 -21.90
N PHE A 19 22.15 52.42 -22.93
CA PHE A 19 23.34 52.65 -23.76
C PHE A 19 24.44 53.45 -23.05
N GLY A 20 24.06 54.35 -22.13
CA GLY A 20 24.98 55.09 -21.29
C GLY A 20 25.73 54.20 -20.30
N ILE A 21 25.04 53.25 -19.67
CA ILE A 21 25.63 52.26 -18.74
C ILE A 21 26.54 51.31 -19.49
N PHE A 22 26.17 50.86 -20.71
CA PHE A 22 27.02 49.98 -21.53
C PHE A 22 28.31 50.66 -21.99
N ASN A 23 28.28 51.97 -22.34
CA ASN A 23 29.48 52.71 -22.74
C ASN A 23 30.37 53.11 -21.55
N LEU A 24 29.82 53.22 -20.32
CA LEU A 24 30.64 53.46 -19.14
C LEU A 24 31.39 52.19 -18.69
N SER A 25 30.83 50.99 -18.94
CA SER A 25 31.52 49.72 -18.68
C SER A 25 32.63 49.41 -19.67
N CYS A 26 32.63 49.98 -20.88
CA CYS A 26 33.67 49.70 -21.90
C CYS A 26 34.88 50.60 -21.82
N LYS A 27 34.94 51.62 -20.95
CA LYS A 27 36.07 52.55 -20.84
C LYS A 27 36.97 52.30 -19.63
N VAL A 28 36.81 51.22 -18.90
CA VAL A 28 37.71 50.89 -17.81
C VAL A 28 38.68 49.80 -18.23
N ASN A 29 39.88 50.24 -18.52
CA ASN A 29 41.12 49.51 -18.46
C ASN A 29 41.47 48.48 -19.55
N LYS A 30 42.20 48.94 -20.58
CA LYS A 30 43.21 48.13 -21.22
C LYS A 30 44.46 48.05 -20.32
N GLY A 31 44.32 47.53 -19.15
CA GLY A 31 45.38 46.95 -18.39
C GLY A 31 45.13 45.43 -18.44
N SER A 32 46.08 44.69 -18.94
CA SER A 32 46.10 43.23 -18.83
C SER A 32 46.16 42.87 -17.34
N ALA A 33 44.98 42.89 -16.69
CA ALA A 33 44.85 42.17 -15.46
C ALA A 33 44.82 40.69 -15.84
N ASN A 34 45.95 40.03 -15.74
CA ASN A 34 45.95 38.61 -15.44
C ASN A 34 45.06 38.47 -14.20
N VAL A 35 43.82 38.03 -14.40
CA VAL A 35 43.02 37.45 -13.33
C VAL A 35 43.71 36.13 -13.02
N ALA A 36 44.80 36.20 -12.30
CA ALA A 36 45.31 35.09 -11.55
C ALA A 36 44.18 34.77 -10.55
N PHE A 37 43.43 33.73 -10.79
CA PHE A 37 42.73 33.09 -9.70
C PHE A 37 43.78 32.88 -8.63
N ALA A 38 43.62 33.54 -7.48
CA ALA A 38 44.53 33.38 -6.38
C ALA A 38 44.64 31.90 -6.08
N GLU A 39 45.74 31.27 -6.43
CA GLU A 39 46.17 30.04 -5.79
C GLU A 39 46.45 30.42 -4.32
N THR A 40 45.38 30.53 -3.55
CA THR A 40 45.49 30.49 -2.11
C THR A 40 45.87 29.04 -1.79
N LYS A 41 47.15 28.79 -1.61
CA LYS A 41 47.64 27.71 -0.77
C LYS A 41 47.23 28.03 0.68
N THR A 42 45.93 28.10 0.93
CA THR A 42 45.37 28.00 2.27
C THR A 42 45.39 26.51 2.61
N GLU A 43 46.17 26.14 3.61
CA GLU A 43 45.95 24.86 4.28
C GLU A 43 44.46 24.73 4.53
N PRO A 44 43.86 23.56 4.24
CA PRO A 44 42.44 23.40 4.41
C PRO A 44 42.09 23.75 5.86
N ALA A 45 41.14 24.69 6.04
CA ALA A 45 40.68 25.14 7.37
C ALA A 45 40.03 23.98 8.18
N ILE A 46 39.98 22.78 7.61
CA ILE A 46 39.41 21.57 8.19
C ILE A 46 40.56 20.69 8.68
N PRO A 47 40.55 20.26 9.95
CA PRO A 47 41.52 19.33 10.49
C PRO A 47 41.66 18.06 9.66
N GLN A 48 42.87 17.58 9.43
CA GLN A 48 43.11 16.38 8.61
C GLN A 48 42.41 15.14 9.12
N ASP A 49 42.30 14.98 10.44
CA ASP A 49 41.56 13.85 11.05
C ASP A 49 40.08 13.88 10.69
N SER A 50 39.45 15.05 10.67
CA SER A 50 38.04 15.22 10.26
C SER A 50 37.87 14.97 8.75
N LEU A 51 38.86 15.36 7.93
CA LEU A 51 38.89 15.08 6.51
C LEU A 51 38.99 13.58 6.23
N ALA A 52 39.81 12.83 6.99
CA ALA A 52 39.99 11.39 6.81
C ALA A 52 38.70 10.62 7.00
N VAL A 53 37.90 10.92 8.05
CA VAL A 53 36.60 10.30 8.33
C VAL A 53 35.60 10.63 7.22
N THR A 54 35.53 11.92 6.83
CA THR A 54 34.60 12.36 5.77
C THR A 54 34.93 11.73 4.42
N GLN A 55 36.24 11.63 4.08
CA GLN A 55 36.70 10.98 2.86
C GLN A 55 36.39 9.48 2.86
N ALA A 56 36.59 8.79 3.99
CA ALA A 56 36.26 7.38 4.12
C ALA A 56 34.75 7.14 3.86
N MET A 57 33.88 7.94 4.47
CA MET A 57 32.44 7.90 4.26
C MET A 57 32.06 8.18 2.79
N GLN A 58 32.64 9.24 2.19
CA GLN A 58 32.43 9.56 0.77
C GLN A 58 32.86 8.40 -0.15
N ASN A 59 34.03 7.78 0.14
CA ASN A 59 34.52 6.66 -0.64
C ASN A 59 33.63 5.42 -0.51
N THR A 60 33.07 5.17 0.67
CA THR A 60 32.08 4.12 0.89
C THR A 60 30.85 4.33 -0.01
N PHE A 61 30.26 5.52 0.00
CA PHE A 61 29.09 5.82 -0.83
C PHE A 61 29.38 5.73 -2.33
N ARG A 62 30.56 6.21 -2.77
CA ARG A 62 31.01 6.08 -4.15
C ARG A 62 31.17 4.62 -4.57
N SER A 63 31.76 3.79 -3.69
CA SER A 63 31.95 2.36 -3.96
C SER A 63 30.62 1.64 -4.06
N ILE A 64 29.67 1.90 -3.14
CA ILE A 64 28.32 1.32 -3.18
C ILE A 64 27.65 1.75 -4.51
N SER A 65 27.64 3.03 -4.82
CA SER A 65 27.00 3.57 -6.02
C SER A 65 27.60 2.96 -7.29
N SER A 66 28.91 2.95 -7.44
CA SER A 66 29.57 2.41 -8.63
C SER A 66 29.36 0.90 -8.82
N THR A 67 29.19 0.16 -7.73
CA THR A 67 28.96 -1.29 -7.78
C THR A 67 27.50 -1.62 -8.11
N LEU A 68 26.55 -0.84 -7.57
CA LEU A 68 25.12 -1.19 -7.65
C LEU A 68 24.39 -0.53 -8.82
N LEU A 69 24.75 0.71 -9.20
CA LEU A 69 24.05 1.40 -10.27
C LEU A 69 23.95 0.60 -11.57
N PRO A 70 24.98 -0.20 -11.98
CA PRO A 70 24.84 -1.04 -13.18
C PRO A 70 23.79 -2.16 -13.03
N SER A 71 23.33 -2.49 -11.82
CA SER A 71 22.22 -3.43 -11.61
C SER A 71 20.87 -2.75 -11.43
N VAL A 72 20.84 -1.41 -11.30
CA VAL A 72 19.59 -0.62 -11.25
C VAL A 72 19.18 -0.28 -12.69
N VAL A 73 17.91 -0.51 -13.01
CA VAL A 73 17.37 -0.36 -14.34
C VAL A 73 16.18 0.58 -14.33
N GLU A 74 15.93 1.20 -15.47
CA GLU A 74 14.69 1.88 -15.78
C GLU A 74 13.67 0.86 -16.29
N VAL A 75 12.45 0.97 -15.85
CA VAL A 75 11.33 0.12 -16.22
C VAL A 75 10.28 0.99 -16.90
N ASP A 76 10.26 0.96 -18.23
CA ASP A 76 9.26 1.63 -19.04
C ASP A 76 8.09 0.70 -19.31
N VAL A 77 6.89 1.18 -19.05
CA VAL A 77 5.68 0.37 -19.20
C VAL A 77 4.64 1.09 -20.04
N VAL A 78 3.83 0.30 -20.75
CA VAL A 78 2.62 0.79 -21.41
C VAL A 78 1.46 -0.04 -20.89
N GLU A 79 0.45 0.65 -20.36
CA GLU A 79 -0.80 0.06 -19.90
C GLU A 79 -1.94 0.41 -20.86
N LYS A 80 -2.93 -0.48 -20.98
CA LYS A 80 -4.20 -0.22 -21.66
C LYS A 80 -5.30 0.01 -20.67
N LYS A 81 -5.84 1.23 -20.62
CA LYS A 81 -6.97 1.58 -19.78
C LYS A 81 -8.23 1.70 -20.62
N LYS A 82 -9.32 1.05 -20.19
CA LYS A 82 -10.65 1.26 -20.76
C LYS A 82 -11.20 2.56 -20.16
N VAL A 83 -11.33 3.60 -20.97
CA VAL A 83 -11.97 4.87 -20.59
C VAL A 83 -13.33 4.95 -21.23
N PRO A 84 -14.38 5.35 -20.49
CA PRO A 84 -15.72 5.55 -21.08
C PRO A 84 -15.65 6.62 -22.17
N VAL A 85 -16.25 6.33 -23.31
CA VAL A 85 -16.35 7.31 -24.40
C VAL A 85 -17.45 8.29 -24.03
N TYR A 86 -17.04 9.47 -23.56
CA TYR A 86 -17.96 10.57 -23.34
C TYR A 86 -18.42 11.12 -24.69
N ASN A 87 -19.72 11.02 -25.00
CA ASN A 87 -20.33 11.61 -26.19
C ASN A 87 -21.14 12.83 -25.78
N PRO A 88 -20.58 14.05 -25.86
CA PRO A 88 -21.26 15.27 -25.42
C PRO A 88 -22.54 15.60 -26.24
N PHE A 89 -22.66 15.07 -27.45
CA PHE A 89 -23.86 15.22 -28.27
C PHE A 89 -25.02 14.36 -27.78
N ARG A 90 -24.76 13.17 -27.25
CA ARG A 90 -25.82 12.28 -26.73
C ARG A 90 -26.48 12.85 -25.47
N ASP A 91 -25.67 13.42 -24.56
CA ASP A 91 -26.21 14.03 -23.31
C ASP A 91 -26.94 15.33 -23.57
N PHE A 92 -26.59 16.07 -24.61
CA PHE A 92 -27.27 17.29 -25.00
C PHE A 92 -28.69 17.02 -25.58
N PHE A 93 -28.90 15.84 -26.17
CA PHE A 93 -30.18 15.41 -26.75
C PHE A 93 -31.01 14.52 -25.81
N LYS A 94 -30.43 13.94 -24.77
CA LYS A 94 -31.11 13.16 -23.72
C LYS A 94 -31.99 14.12 -22.89
N GLY A 95 -33.26 14.18 -23.23
CA GLY A 95 -34.24 15.02 -22.54
C GLY A 95 -35.01 16.01 -23.42
N ASN A 96 -34.77 16.03 -24.71
CA ASN A 96 -35.52 16.85 -25.64
C ASN A 96 -36.60 16.01 -26.33
N PRO A 97 -37.91 16.22 -26.02
CA PRO A 97 -39.03 15.42 -26.56
C PRO A 97 -39.20 15.50 -28.07
N PHE A 98 -38.48 16.39 -28.76
CA PHE A 98 -38.55 16.57 -30.22
C PHE A 98 -37.61 15.66 -31.02
N PHE A 99 -36.70 14.92 -30.37
CA PHE A 99 -35.71 14.04 -31.04
C PHE A 99 -35.74 12.58 -30.60
N SER A 100 -36.80 12.15 -29.89
CA SER A 100 -37.02 10.71 -29.62
C SER A 100 -37.63 10.07 -30.87
N THR A 101 -36.86 9.24 -31.55
CA THR A 101 -37.36 8.31 -32.53
C THR A 101 -38.12 7.17 -31.84
N PRO A 102 -39.35 6.77 -32.30
CA PRO A 102 -40.18 5.80 -31.60
C PRO A 102 -39.76 4.35 -31.62
N ASP A 103 -38.58 3.97 -32.17
CA ASP A 103 -38.19 2.63 -32.49
C ASP A 103 -36.82 2.16 -31.95
N GLU A 104 -36.27 2.83 -30.96
CA GLU A 104 -35.11 2.27 -30.27
C GLU A 104 -35.63 1.52 -29.02
N LYS A 105 -35.81 0.21 -29.18
CA LYS A 105 -35.88 -0.75 -28.08
C LYS A 105 -34.65 -0.54 -27.20
N ASP A 106 -34.82 -0.59 -25.88
CA ASP A 106 -33.80 -0.71 -24.86
C ASP A 106 -32.91 -1.96 -25.12
N ASP A 107 -32.05 -1.88 -26.11
CA ASP A 107 -30.97 -2.81 -26.29
C ASP A 107 -29.77 -2.30 -25.50
N ASP A 108 -29.49 -2.99 -24.42
CA ASP A 108 -28.30 -3.04 -23.58
C ASP A 108 -27.35 -1.83 -23.68
N GLU A 109 -27.30 -1.06 -22.60
CA GLU A 109 -26.30 -0.02 -22.37
C GLU A 109 -24.88 -0.66 -22.33
N GLU A 110 -24.36 -1.08 -23.46
CA GLU A 110 -22.92 -1.26 -23.59
C GLU A 110 -22.27 0.12 -23.59
N GLU A 111 -21.83 0.55 -22.41
CA GLU A 111 -20.91 1.67 -22.30
C GLU A 111 -19.75 1.40 -23.27
N LYS A 112 -19.68 2.16 -24.37
CA LYS A 112 -18.57 2.04 -25.30
C LYS A 112 -17.31 2.55 -24.64
N PHE A 113 -16.44 1.62 -24.19
CA PHE A 113 -15.12 1.94 -23.70
C PHE A 113 -14.14 2.07 -24.87
N ARG A 114 -13.29 3.07 -24.80
CA ARG A 114 -12.14 3.22 -25.68
C ARG A 114 -10.89 2.76 -24.94
N GLU A 115 -10.07 1.91 -25.56
CA GLU A 115 -8.74 1.62 -25.03
C GLU A 115 -7.84 2.84 -25.24
N GLN A 116 -7.28 3.33 -24.15
CA GLN A 116 -6.27 4.38 -24.13
C GLN A 116 -4.96 3.82 -23.59
N GLU A 117 -3.89 4.00 -24.36
CA GLU A 117 -2.55 3.66 -23.91
C GLU A 117 -2.02 4.76 -22.99
N THR A 118 -1.48 4.34 -21.85
CA THR A 118 -0.85 5.22 -20.87
C THR A 118 0.55 4.70 -20.61
N SER A 119 1.55 5.56 -20.76
CA SER A 119 2.94 5.21 -20.45
C SER A 119 3.23 5.49 -18.98
N GLY A 120 3.97 4.60 -18.34
CA GLY A 120 4.49 4.73 -16.98
C GLY A 120 6.00 4.51 -16.96
N LEU A 121 6.64 5.04 -15.92
CA LEU A 121 8.07 4.94 -15.71
C LEU A 121 8.35 4.63 -14.25
N GLY A 122 9.24 3.69 -13.99
CA GLY A 122 9.75 3.37 -12.66
C GLY A 122 11.17 2.85 -12.71
N SER A 123 11.64 2.40 -11.58
CA SER A 123 12.94 1.74 -11.44
C SER A 123 12.77 0.25 -11.18
N GLY A 124 13.85 -0.49 -11.34
CA GLY A 124 13.97 -1.88 -10.93
C GLY A 124 15.40 -2.21 -10.53
N VAL A 125 15.58 -3.36 -9.94
CA VAL A 125 16.91 -3.89 -9.61
C VAL A 125 17.04 -5.33 -10.10
N ILE A 126 18.14 -5.66 -10.78
CA ILE A 126 18.44 -7.01 -11.23
C ILE A 126 18.86 -7.84 -10.01
N VAL A 127 18.05 -8.83 -9.65
CA VAL A 127 18.22 -9.62 -8.42
C VAL A 127 18.65 -11.07 -8.67
N ARG A 128 18.54 -11.55 -9.92
CA ARG A 128 18.91 -12.93 -10.28
C ARG A 128 19.27 -13.05 -11.75
N ASN A 129 20.14 -13.98 -12.05
CA ASN A 129 20.43 -14.45 -13.40
C ASN A 129 20.33 -15.98 -13.45
N THR A 130 19.70 -16.52 -14.49
CA THR A 130 19.64 -17.97 -14.76
C THR A 130 19.93 -18.19 -16.23
N GLY A 131 21.20 -18.44 -16.55
CA GLY A 131 21.67 -18.60 -17.92
C GLY A 131 21.63 -17.29 -18.70
N LYS A 132 20.69 -17.13 -19.64
CA LYS A 132 20.48 -15.91 -20.40
C LYS A 132 19.39 -15.02 -19.85
N THR A 133 18.58 -15.54 -18.92
CA THR A 133 17.44 -14.85 -18.34
C THR A 133 17.85 -14.06 -17.10
N PHE A 134 17.65 -12.76 -17.13
CA PHE A 134 17.84 -11.85 -16.00
C PHE A 134 16.49 -11.50 -15.40
N TYR A 135 16.42 -11.40 -14.08
CA TYR A 135 15.20 -11.07 -13.33
C TYR A 135 15.36 -9.73 -12.64
N VAL A 136 14.40 -8.85 -12.90
CA VAL A 136 14.31 -7.49 -12.39
C VAL A 136 13.17 -7.43 -11.38
N LEU A 137 13.47 -7.07 -10.15
CA LEU A 137 12.49 -6.78 -9.12
C LEU A 137 12.07 -5.32 -9.22
N THR A 138 10.77 -5.05 -9.18
CA THR A 138 10.15 -3.72 -9.21
C THR A 138 8.84 -3.72 -8.44
N ASN A 139 8.08 -2.61 -8.42
CA ASN A 139 6.77 -2.58 -7.80
C ASN A 139 5.65 -3.09 -8.73
N ASN A 140 4.58 -3.60 -8.12
CA ASN A 140 3.37 -3.98 -8.86
C ASN A 140 2.70 -2.77 -9.50
N HIS A 141 2.62 -1.63 -8.82
CA HIS A 141 2.04 -0.41 -9.39
C HIS A 141 2.85 0.14 -10.58
N VAL A 142 4.13 -0.27 -10.74
CA VAL A 142 4.95 0.05 -11.91
C VAL A 142 4.67 -0.91 -13.06
N ALA A 143 4.74 -2.23 -12.85
CA ALA A 143 4.77 -3.21 -13.93
C ALA A 143 3.62 -4.23 -13.92
N GLY A 144 2.80 -4.30 -12.85
CA GLY A 144 1.84 -5.39 -12.66
C GLY A 144 0.72 -5.44 -13.69
N ASN A 145 0.30 -4.30 -14.25
CA ASN A 145 -0.75 -4.19 -15.26
C ASN A 145 -0.22 -3.86 -16.67
N ALA A 146 1.11 -3.88 -16.83
CA ALA A 146 1.71 -3.52 -18.12
C ALA A 146 1.50 -4.60 -19.17
N TYR A 147 1.02 -4.22 -20.36
CA TYR A 147 0.98 -5.12 -21.51
C TYR A 147 2.28 -5.09 -22.31
N LYS A 148 3.07 -4.02 -22.18
CA LYS A 148 4.39 -3.89 -22.78
C LYS A 148 5.35 -3.33 -21.74
N ILE A 149 6.52 -3.97 -21.63
CA ILE A 149 7.57 -3.58 -20.68
C ILE A 149 8.87 -3.47 -21.47
N LYS A 150 9.62 -2.40 -21.22
CA LYS A 150 11.00 -2.26 -21.65
C LYS A 150 11.89 -2.07 -20.43
N ILE A 151 13.02 -2.73 -20.44
CA ILE A 151 14.08 -2.61 -19.44
C ILE A 151 15.25 -1.89 -20.07
N LYS A 152 15.62 -0.74 -19.49
CA LYS A 152 16.76 0.01 -19.93
C LYS A 152 17.86 -0.02 -18.85
N LEU A 153 19.05 -0.48 -19.26
CA LEU A 153 20.19 -0.59 -18.36
C LEU A 153 20.88 0.77 -18.18
N ASN A 154 21.72 0.88 -17.16
CA ASN A 154 22.50 2.08 -16.88
C ASN A 154 23.48 2.49 -18.02
N ASP A 155 23.83 1.56 -18.92
CA ASP A 155 24.63 1.80 -20.10
C ASP A 155 23.79 2.06 -21.37
N GLU A 156 22.52 2.41 -21.20
CA GLU A 156 21.54 2.77 -22.23
C GLU A 156 21.04 1.61 -23.13
N ARG A 157 21.52 0.37 -22.93
CA ARG A 157 20.98 -0.79 -23.63
C ARG A 157 19.53 -1.06 -23.23
N GLU A 158 18.69 -1.33 -24.20
CA GLU A 158 17.27 -1.64 -24.01
C GLU A 158 16.96 -3.10 -24.33
N PHE A 159 16.06 -3.68 -23.55
CA PHE A 159 15.58 -5.04 -23.70
C PHE A 159 14.06 -5.08 -23.58
N ASP A 160 13.41 -5.98 -24.31
CA ASP A 160 12.00 -6.27 -24.11
C ASP A 160 11.84 -7.06 -22.81
N GLY A 161 11.03 -6.52 -21.90
CA GLY A 161 10.72 -7.13 -20.62
C GLY A 161 9.47 -8.01 -20.69
N LYS A 162 9.46 -9.08 -19.90
CA LYS A 162 8.30 -9.96 -19.73
C LYS A 162 7.93 -10.06 -18.26
N LEU A 163 6.68 -9.79 -17.93
CA LEU A 163 6.17 -9.99 -16.57
C LEU A 163 6.23 -11.48 -16.22
N VAL A 164 6.94 -11.83 -15.15
CA VAL A 164 7.07 -13.19 -14.60
C VAL A 164 5.99 -13.45 -13.58
N GLY A 165 5.75 -12.47 -12.70
CA GLY A 165 4.70 -12.50 -11.70
C GLY A 165 4.56 -11.14 -11.03
N ALA A 166 3.41 -10.89 -10.44
CA ALA A 166 3.12 -9.67 -9.69
C ALA A 166 2.22 -9.98 -8.49
N ASP A 167 2.35 -9.18 -7.46
CA ASP A 167 1.53 -9.25 -6.25
C ASP A 167 1.08 -7.85 -5.82
N PRO A 168 -0.20 -7.51 -6.00
CA PRO A 168 -0.75 -6.22 -5.57
C PRO A 168 -0.77 -6.05 -4.05
N ARG A 169 -0.80 -7.14 -3.28
CA ARG A 169 -0.88 -7.10 -1.81
C ARG A 169 0.42 -6.67 -1.18
N MET A 170 1.56 -7.07 -1.76
CA MET A 170 2.90 -6.65 -1.35
C MET A 170 3.43 -5.50 -2.19
N ASP A 171 2.72 -5.11 -3.25
CA ASP A 171 3.16 -4.12 -4.24
C ASP A 171 4.51 -4.47 -4.89
N ILE A 172 4.72 -5.72 -5.28
CA ILE A 172 5.92 -6.19 -5.97
C ILE A 172 5.60 -6.84 -7.30
N ALA A 173 6.53 -6.74 -8.25
CA ALA A 173 6.51 -7.43 -9.52
C ALA A 173 7.92 -7.91 -9.89
N LEU A 174 7.98 -9.05 -10.56
CA LEU A 174 9.19 -9.60 -11.14
C LEU A 174 9.07 -9.59 -12.66
N VAL A 175 10.01 -8.95 -13.33
CA VAL A 175 10.11 -8.86 -14.79
C VAL A 175 11.36 -9.60 -15.22
N SER A 176 11.34 -10.28 -16.36
CA SER A 176 12.52 -10.90 -16.94
C SER A 176 12.87 -10.28 -18.28
N PHE A 177 14.16 -10.32 -18.64
CA PHE A 177 14.67 -10.04 -19.98
C PHE A 177 15.79 -11.00 -20.34
N GLU A 178 16.07 -11.14 -21.63
CA GLU A 178 17.09 -12.05 -22.15
C GLU A 178 18.33 -11.30 -22.62
N SER A 179 19.52 -11.78 -22.21
CA SER A 179 20.79 -11.26 -22.69
C SER A 179 21.87 -12.34 -22.71
N ASP A 180 22.74 -12.31 -23.69
CA ASP A 180 23.96 -13.14 -23.76
C ASP A 180 25.13 -12.55 -22.96
N ASP A 181 25.01 -11.30 -22.49
CA ASP A 181 26.07 -10.61 -21.75
C ASP A 181 26.09 -11.01 -20.28
N LYS A 182 27.00 -11.92 -19.95
CA LYS A 182 27.23 -12.38 -18.58
C LYS A 182 27.85 -11.33 -17.65
N LYS A 183 28.24 -10.16 -18.19
CA LYS A 183 28.83 -9.08 -17.37
C LYS A 183 27.78 -8.16 -16.76
N ILE A 184 26.49 -8.31 -17.13
CA ILE A 184 25.42 -7.59 -16.48
C ILE A 184 25.38 -7.98 -14.99
N PRO A 185 25.58 -7.03 -14.07
CA PRO A 185 25.69 -7.35 -12.65
C PRO A 185 24.32 -7.66 -12.04
N VAL A 186 24.36 -8.48 -11.00
CA VAL A 186 23.20 -8.84 -10.17
C VAL A 186 23.44 -8.31 -8.77
N ALA A 187 22.47 -7.57 -8.22
CA ALA A 187 22.56 -7.02 -6.88
C ALA A 187 22.46 -8.12 -5.83
N LYS A 188 23.25 -8.00 -4.76
CA LYS A 188 23.19 -8.88 -3.61
C LYS A 188 22.01 -8.50 -2.72
N LEU A 189 21.18 -9.47 -2.34
CA LEU A 189 20.10 -9.30 -1.37
C LEU A 189 20.67 -9.42 0.05
N GLY A 190 20.41 -8.43 0.87
CA GLY A 190 20.82 -8.37 2.27
C GLY A 190 19.80 -9.01 3.22
N ASP A 191 19.87 -8.61 4.48
CA ASP A 191 18.95 -9.01 5.55
C ASP A 191 18.28 -7.78 6.13
N SER A 192 16.98 -7.60 5.83
CA SER A 192 16.21 -6.45 6.31
C SER A 192 15.88 -6.51 7.80
N ASP A 193 15.87 -7.71 8.40
CA ASP A 193 15.55 -7.88 9.82
C ASP A 193 16.73 -7.47 10.72
N SER A 194 17.95 -7.38 10.15
CA SER A 194 19.13 -6.86 10.84
C SER A 194 19.21 -5.33 10.91
N MET A 195 18.29 -4.62 10.26
CA MET A 195 18.33 -3.15 10.19
C MET A 195 17.72 -2.50 11.44
N HIS A 196 18.39 -1.47 11.93
CA HIS A 196 18.00 -0.70 13.11
C HIS A 196 17.80 0.77 12.78
N GLN A 197 16.98 1.45 13.58
CA GLN A 197 16.83 2.90 13.51
C GLN A 197 18.18 3.60 13.66
N GLY A 198 18.48 4.52 12.74
CA GLY A 198 19.74 5.23 12.68
C GLY A 198 20.76 4.64 11.70
N ASP A 199 20.54 3.41 11.19
CA ASP A 199 21.42 2.81 10.19
C ASP A 199 21.43 3.62 8.89
N ILE A 200 22.61 3.88 8.35
CA ILE A 200 22.75 4.61 7.09
C ILE A 200 22.29 3.74 5.93
N VAL A 201 21.50 4.35 5.05
CA VAL A 201 20.98 3.71 3.83
C VAL A 201 21.11 4.63 2.63
N LEU A 202 21.18 4.03 1.44
CA LEU A 202 21.13 4.73 0.16
C LEU A 202 19.91 4.23 -0.62
N ALA A 203 19.11 5.15 -1.17
CA ALA A 203 18.06 4.82 -2.12
C ALA A 203 18.57 5.11 -3.54
N LEU A 204 18.45 4.12 -4.43
CA LEU A 204 18.89 4.22 -5.81
C LEU A 204 17.67 4.11 -6.74
N GLY A 205 17.73 4.81 -7.87
CA GLY A 205 16.68 4.76 -8.88
C GLY A 205 17.03 5.53 -10.14
N SER A 206 16.10 5.52 -11.10
CA SER A 206 16.17 6.26 -12.36
C SER A 206 14.98 7.24 -12.48
N PRO A 207 14.94 8.32 -11.66
CA PRO A 207 13.82 9.23 -11.66
C PRO A 207 13.74 10.03 -12.95
N LEU A 208 12.51 10.14 -13.54
CA LEU A 208 12.20 10.97 -14.70
C LEU A 208 13.07 10.71 -15.94
N GLY A 209 13.60 9.48 -16.11
CA GLY A 209 14.52 9.18 -17.20
C GLY A 209 15.94 9.76 -17.01
N TYR A 210 16.22 10.37 -15.86
CA TYR A 210 17.57 10.74 -15.47
C TYR A 210 18.23 9.55 -14.77
N PHE A 211 19.12 8.86 -15.51
CA PHE A 211 19.82 7.68 -15.00
C PHE A 211 20.56 7.97 -13.70
N ALA A 212 20.55 6.98 -12.80
CA ALA A 212 21.51 6.90 -11.71
C ALA A 212 21.39 7.97 -10.63
N SER A 213 20.20 8.16 -10.08
CA SER A 213 20.07 8.97 -8.86
C SER A 213 20.37 8.13 -7.63
N VAL A 214 21.19 8.67 -6.73
CA VAL A 214 21.52 8.10 -5.42
C VAL A 214 21.21 9.15 -4.37
N THR A 215 20.36 8.80 -3.41
CA THR A 215 20.06 9.65 -2.25
C THR A 215 20.45 8.91 -0.98
N GLN A 216 20.94 9.66 0.02
CA GLN A 216 21.38 9.12 1.31
C GLN A 216 20.41 9.53 2.40
N GLY A 217 20.22 8.64 3.35
CA GLY A 217 19.46 8.87 4.57
C GLY A 217 19.74 7.79 5.61
N ILE A 218 18.81 7.62 6.54
CA ILE A 218 18.85 6.60 7.57
C ILE A 218 17.56 5.77 7.58
N VAL A 219 17.61 4.64 8.23
CA VAL A 219 16.40 3.92 8.68
C VAL A 219 15.76 4.76 9.79
N SER A 220 14.62 5.39 9.51
CA SER A 220 13.88 6.18 10.48
C SER A 220 13.02 5.31 11.40
N ALA A 221 12.49 4.21 10.88
CA ALA A 221 11.73 3.20 11.63
C ALA A 221 11.66 1.89 10.84
N THR A 222 11.38 0.80 11.54
CA THR A 222 11.01 -0.50 10.95
C THR A 222 9.61 -0.91 11.41
N GLY A 223 8.97 -1.87 10.73
CA GLY A 223 7.66 -2.39 11.12
C GLY A 223 6.51 -1.38 10.93
N ARG A 224 6.63 -0.43 10.01
CA ARG A 224 5.56 0.53 9.73
C ARG A 224 4.44 -0.12 8.93
N SER A 225 3.21 0.04 9.43
CA SER A 225 1.99 -0.36 8.74
C SER A 225 1.24 0.86 8.19
N GLY A 226 0.33 0.63 7.26
CA GLY A 226 -0.48 1.68 6.61
C GLY A 226 0.04 2.06 5.22
N GLY A 227 -0.58 3.07 4.63
CA GLY A 227 -0.36 3.49 3.25
C GLY A 227 -1.51 3.09 2.33
N GLN A 228 -1.51 3.68 1.13
CA GLN A 228 -2.55 3.41 0.13
C GLN A 228 -2.21 2.24 -0.81
N ILE A 229 -0.99 1.72 -0.71
CA ILE A 229 -0.44 0.70 -1.62
C ILE A 229 -0.10 -0.55 -0.81
N GLY A 230 -0.66 -1.67 -1.24
CA GLY A 230 -0.45 -2.97 -0.61
C GLY A 230 -1.29 -3.19 0.66
N SER A 231 -1.69 -4.43 0.91
CA SER A 231 -2.45 -4.83 2.10
C SER A 231 -1.59 -5.59 3.12
N ILE A 232 -0.36 -5.96 2.75
CA ILE A 232 0.63 -6.61 3.61
C ILE A 232 1.77 -5.61 3.79
N SER A 233 1.73 -4.87 4.89
CA SER A 233 2.69 -3.81 5.18
C SER A 233 3.57 -4.17 6.37
N ASP A 234 4.85 -3.84 6.25
CA ASP A 234 5.89 -3.96 7.27
C ASP A 234 7.07 -3.10 6.81
N PHE A 235 6.78 -1.85 6.47
CA PHE A 235 7.72 -1.00 5.74
C PHE A 235 8.92 -0.58 6.58
N ILE A 236 10.06 -0.46 5.92
CA ILE A 236 11.20 0.34 6.39
C ILE A 236 10.90 1.79 6.04
N GLN A 237 10.82 2.65 7.04
CA GLN A 237 10.73 4.10 6.86
C GLN A 237 12.13 4.69 6.74
N THR A 238 12.34 5.59 5.79
CA THR A 238 13.62 6.30 5.58
C THR A 238 13.40 7.77 5.26
N ASP A 239 14.37 8.61 5.59
CA ASP A 239 14.44 10.01 5.17
C ASP A 239 15.31 10.21 3.91
N ALA A 240 15.91 9.14 3.38
CA ALA A 240 16.51 9.17 2.04
C ALA A 240 15.44 9.65 1.05
N ALA A 241 15.79 10.65 0.21
CA ALA A 241 14.82 11.27 -0.68
C ALA A 241 14.31 10.28 -1.72
N ILE A 242 13.04 9.90 -1.60
CA ILE A 242 12.32 9.07 -2.59
C ILE A 242 11.36 10.00 -3.33
N ASN A 243 11.44 10.00 -4.66
CA ASN A 243 10.59 10.79 -5.54
C ASN A 243 10.06 9.89 -6.67
N GLN A 244 9.12 10.43 -7.47
CA GLN A 244 8.59 9.73 -8.63
C GLN A 244 9.73 9.26 -9.56
N GLY A 245 9.73 7.97 -9.88
CA GLY A 245 10.77 7.28 -10.65
C GLY A 245 11.72 6.43 -9.81
N ASN A 246 11.91 6.71 -8.51
CA ASN A 246 12.66 5.81 -7.61
C ASN A 246 11.85 4.57 -7.19
N SER A 247 10.54 4.56 -7.38
CA SER A 247 9.68 3.39 -7.07
C SER A 247 10.15 2.17 -7.85
N GLY A 248 10.31 1.04 -7.16
CA GLY A 248 10.86 -0.21 -7.68
C GLY A 248 12.39 -0.30 -7.61
N GLY A 249 13.09 0.81 -7.38
CA GLY A 249 14.53 0.81 -7.15
C GLY A 249 14.88 0.33 -5.73
N PRO A 250 16.15 -0.08 -5.49
CA PRO A 250 16.57 -0.62 -4.22
C PRO A 250 16.83 0.46 -3.15
N LEU A 251 16.53 0.11 -1.89
CA LEU A 251 17.12 0.68 -0.69
C LEU A 251 18.26 -0.24 -0.26
N VAL A 252 19.45 0.31 0.00
CA VAL A 252 20.64 -0.50 0.28
C VAL A 252 21.36 -0.06 1.56
N ASN A 253 22.01 -1.01 2.22
CA ASN A 253 22.82 -0.77 3.41
C ASN A 253 24.26 -0.33 3.03
N ILE A 254 25.09 -0.04 4.05
CA ILE A 254 26.49 0.40 3.88
C ILE A 254 27.40 -0.69 3.27
N TYR A 255 26.93 -1.95 3.18
CA TYR A 255 27.66 -3.06 2.53
C TYR A 255 27.29 -3.20 1.04
N GLY A 256 26.41 -2.35 0.52
CA GLY A 256 25.91 -2.43 -0.85
C GLY A 256 24.92 -3.60 -1.07
N GLU A 257 24.22 -4.02 -0.03
CA GLU A 257 23.23 -5.08 -0.12
C GLU A 257 21.82 -4.48 -0.14
N VAL A 258 20.95 -5.01 -0.98
CA VAL A 258 19.55 -4.60 -1.08
C VAL A 258 18.80 -5.05 0.18
N ILE A 259 18.31 -4.08 0.96
CA ILE A 259 17.54 -4.33 2.19
C ILE A 259 16.05 -3.98 2.02
N GLY A 260 15.68 -3.33 0.92
CA GLY A 260 14.29 -3.01 0.62
C GLY A 260 14.10 -2.53 -0.82
N ILE A 261 12.83 -2.43 -1.21
CA ILE A 261 12.40 -1.86 -2.50
C ILE A 261 11.58 -0.61 -2.22
N ASN A 262 12.05 0.53 -2.75
CA ASN A 262 11.36 1.82 -2.59
C ASN A 262 9.98 1.75 -3.23
N THR A 263 8.94 2.19 -2.52
CA THR A 263 7.57 2.03 -3.01
C THR A 263 6.75 3.32 -2.96
N TRP A 264 6.65 4.00 -1.83
CA TRP A 264 5.81 5.18 -1.70
C TRP A 264 6.35 6.21 -0.72
N ILE A 265 5.76 7.41 -0.74
CA ILE A 265 6.06 8.52 0.17
C ILE A 265 4.78 9.04 0.82
N ALA A 266 4.85 9.41 2.08
CA ALA A 266 3.80 10.17 2.75
C ALA A 266 4.04 11.67 2.49
N SER A 267 3.36 12.22 1.48
CA SER A 267 3.55 13.61 1.05
C SER A 267 2.26 14.20 0.52
N SER A 268 1.95 15.43 0.90
CA SER A 268 0.83 16.19 0.35
C SER A 268 1.19 16.93 -0.95
N SER A 269 2.47 17.15 -1.19
CA SER A 269 2.99 17.87 -2.37
C SER A 269 3.42 16.96 -3.52
N GLY A 270 3.48 15.62 -3.29
CA GLY A 270 4.00 14.65 -4.26
C GLY A 270 5.53 14.56 -4.33
N GLY A 271 6.27 15.40 -3.61
CA GLY A 271 7.72 15.32 -3.46
C GLY A 271 8.13 14.78 -2.08
N SER A 272 9.40 14.36 -1.94
CA SER A 272 9.93 13.85 -0.68
C SER A 272 9.93 14.93 0.40
N VAL A 273 9.41 14.58 1.57
CA VAL A 273 9.43 15.39 2.80
C VAL A 273 10.13 14.63 3.94
N GLY A 274 10.97 13.64 3.61
CA GLY A 274 11.67 12.81 4.59
C GLY A 274 10.83 11.66 5.16
N LEU A 275 9.72 11.30 4.51
CA LEU A 275 8.83 10.20 4.86
C LEU A 275 8.72 9.24 3.67
N GLY A 276 9.79 8.51 3.40
CA GLY A 276 9.85 7.47 2.39
C GLY A 276 9.66 6.09 3.00
N PHE A 277 9.12 5.16 2.21
CA PHE A 277 8.82 3.80 2.63
C PHE A 277 9.29 2.77 1.61
N SER A 278 9.96 1.73 2.12
CA SER A 278 10.46 0.62 1.30
C SER A 278 9.96 -0.71 1.84
N ILE A 279 9.63 -1.63 0.95
CA ILE A 279 9.22 -3.00 1.29
C ILE A 279 10.47 -3.78 1.70
N PRO A 280 10.51 -4.38 2.90
CA PRO A 280 11.66 -5.15 3.36
C PRO A 280 12.00 -6.32 2.43
N ILE A 281 13.29 -6.51 2.14
CA ILE A 281 13.71 -7.55 1.19
C ILE A 281 13.43 -8.97 1.68
N ASN A 282 13.42 -9.22 2.99
CA ASN A 282 13.11 -10.55 3.54
C ASN A 282 11.68 -10.98 3.23
N ASN A 283 10.72 -10.03 3.18
CA ASN A 283 9.35 -10.31 2.78
C ASN A 283 9.25 -10.69 1.29
N ILE A 284 10.20 -10.26 0.46
CA ILE A 284 10.18 -10.42 -1.01
C ILE A 284 10.91 -11.69 -1.47
N LYS A 285 11.92 -12.16 -0.73
CA LYS A 285 12.76 -13.31 -1.14
C LYS A 285 11.94 -14.53 -1.55
N GLU A 286 10.93 -14.89 -0.77
CA GLU A 286 10.05 -16.02 -1.09
C GLU A 286 9.20 -15.76 -2.33
N ALA A 287 8.73 -14.53 -2.50
CA ALA A 287 7.92 -14.16 -3.65
C ALA A 287 8.69 -14.28 -4.97
N ILE A 288 10.00 -13.93 -5.00
CA ILE A 288 10.86 -14.14 -6.18
C ILE A 288 10.87 -15.62 -6.59
N GLU A 289 11.04 -16.55 -5.64
CA GLU A 289 11.02 -17.99 -5.90
C GLU A 289 9.65 -18.47 -6.40
N GLN A 290 8.57 -17.98 -5.81
CA GLN A 290 7.22 -18.35 -6.22
C GLN A 290 6.86 -17.76 -7.59
N PHE A 291 7.26 -16.53 -7.91
CA PHE A 291 7.04 -15.96 -9.23
C PHE A 291 7.78 -16.76 -10.31
N ILE A 292 9.04 -17.12 -10.09
CA ILE A 292 9.81 -17.92 -11.06
C ILE A 292 9.20 -19.31 -11.23
N SER A 293 8.75 -19.96 -10.15
CA SER A 293 8.26 -21.34 -10.20
C SER A 293 6.78 -21.47 -10.57
N LYS A 294 5.94 -20.52 -10.16
CA LYS A 294 4.47 -20.59 -10.26
C LYS A 294 3.83 -19.42 -11.01
N GLY A 295 4.56 -18.35 -11.29
CA GLY A 295 4.05 -17.13 -11.90
C GLY A 295 3.20 -16.25 -10.98
N LYS A 296 2.97 -16.64 -9.74
CA LYS A 296 2.14 -15.90 -8.76
C LYS A 296 2.59 -16.20 -7.33
N MET A 297 2.30 -15.26 -6.42
CA MET A 297 2.39 -15.48 -4.99
C MET A 297 1.17 -16.28 -4.49
N THR A 298 1.40 -17.20 -3.56
CA THR A 298 0.33 -17.93 -2.87
C THR A 298 0.37 -17.61 -1.39
N TYR A 299 -0.81 -17.39 -0.80
CA TYR A 299 -0.93 -17.05 0.61
C TYR A 299 -1.74 -18.08 1.37
N GLY A 300 -1.32 -18.35 2.60
CA GLY A 300 -2.15 -19.06 3.56
C GLY A 300 -3.42 -18.26 3.88
N TRP A 301 -4.51 -18.97 4.10
CA TRP A 301 -5.80 -18.37 4.41
C TRP A 301 -6.59 -19.20 5.42
N VAL A 302 -7.26 -18.50 6.33
CA VAL A 302 -8.12 -19.12 7.35
C VAL A 302 -9.57 -18.67 7.26
N GLY A 303 -9.86 -17.56 6.55
CA GLY A 303 -11.20 -17.05 6.33
C GLY A 303 -11.80 -16.29 7.50
N ILE A 304 -11.05 -15.37 8.07
CA ILE A 304 -11.45 -14.48 9.16
C ILE A 304 -11.30 -13.03 8.72
N SER A 305 -12.25 -12.18 9.08
CA SER A 305 -12.10 -10.73 9.09
C SER A 305 -11.63 -10.30 10.47
N LEU A 306 -10.47 -9.66 10.52
CA LEU A 306 -9.80 -9.25 11.76
C LEU A 306 -9.94 -7.75 11.98
N MET A 307 -10.02 -7.33 13.24
CA MET A 307 -9.99 -5.91 13.60
C MET A 307 -9.24 -5.68 14.92
N GLU A 308 -8.66 -4.49 15.04
CA GLU A 308 -8.22 -3.96 16.32
C GLU A 308 -9.42 -3.41 17.09
N ILE A 309 -9.39 -3.51 18.41
CA ILE A 309 -10.48 -3.08 19.26
C ILE A 309 -10.02 -2.09 20.33
N SER A 310 -10.89 -1.14 20.68
CA SER A 310 -10.66 -0.14 21.72
C SER A 310 -10.70 -0.76 23.13
N ASP A 311 -10.26 0.01 24.11
CA ASP A 311 -10.30 -0.42 25.51
C ASP A 311 -11.73 -0.66 26.00
N GLU A 312 -12.71 0.14 25.58
CA GLU A 312 -14.14 -0.04 25.90
C GLU A 312 -14.67 -1.34 25.29
N TYR A 313 -14.22 -1.66 24.08
CA TYR A 313 -14.60 -2.91 23.43
C TYR A 313 -14.01 -4.13 24.16
N LYS A 314 -12.74 -4.06 24.59
CA LYS A 314 -12.09 -5.10 25.40
C LYS A 314 -12.84 -5.31 26.72
N GLU A 315 -13.25 -4.23 27.36
CA GLU A 315 -14.01 -4.27 28.63
C GLU A 315 -15.33 -5.03 28.47
N GLU A 316 -16.09 -4.79 27.39
CA GLU A 316 -17.33 -5.53 27.09
C GLU A 316 -17.09 -7.00 26.76
N LEU A 317 -15.94 -7.37 26.23
CA LEU A 317 -15.53 -8.77 26.01
C LEU A 317 -14.88 -9.41 27.23
N GLY A 318 -14.68 -8.66 28.32
CA GLY A 318 -14.00 -9.15 29.52
C GLY A 318 -12.50 -9.38 29.35
N ILE A 319 -11.87 -8.70 28.40
CA ILE A 319 -10.44 -8.80 28.06
C ILE A 319 -9.66 -7.69 28.78
N ASP A 320 -8.47 -8.02 29.30
CA ASP A 320 -7.59 -7.02 29.91
C ASP A 320 -7.18 -5.95 28.88
N LYS A 321 -7.24 -4.66 29.25
CA LYS A 321 -6.91 -3.51 28.40
C LYS A 321 -5.49 -3.58 27.82
N LYS A 322 -4.55 -4.19 28.56
CA LYS A 322 -3.15 -4.35 28.13
C LYS A 322 -2.95 -5.55 27.22
N GLN A 323 -3.93 -6.45 27.10
CA GLN A 323 -3.83 -7.62 26.24
C GLN A 323 -3.75 -7.18 24.79
N GLN A 324 -2.69 -7.57 24.10
CA GLN A 324 -2.54 -7.42 22.65
C GLN A 324 -3.17 -8.60 21.92
N GLY A 325 -3.62 -8.38 20.70
CA GLY A 325 -4.26 -9.39 19.87
C GLY A 325 -5.15 -8.79 18.79
N ALA A 326 -5.91 -9.62 18.12
CA ALA A 326 -6.83 -9.24 17.06
C ALA A 326 -8.20 -9.93 17.24
N LEU A 327 -9.29 -9.19 17.08
CA LEU A 327 -10.65 -9.72 17.16
C LEU A 327 -11.05 -10.36 15.83
N ALA A 328 -11.52 -11.60 15.86
CA ALA A 328 -12.22 -12.25 14.75
C ALA A 328 -13.66 -11.70 14.69
N SER A 329 -13.87 -10.61 13.96
CA SER A 329 -15.16 -9.92 13.92
C SER A 329 -16.17 -10.61 13.00
N GLN A 330 -15.70 -11.17 11.89
CA GLN A 330 -16.51 -11.86 10.88
C GLN A 330 -15.75 -13.05 10.32
N MET A 331 -16.44 -13.99 9.72
CA MET A 331 -15.85 -15.22 9.18
C MET A 331 -16.53 -15.62 7.88
N PHE A 332 -15.76 -16.21 6.97
CA PHE A 332 -16.33 -16.82 5.77
C PHE A 332 -16.94 -18.19 6.10
N LEU A 333 -18.21 -18.37 5.81
CA LEU A 333 -18.92 -19.64 6.03
C LEU A 333 -18.22 -20.79 5.28
N GLY A 334 -17.95 -21.88 6.00
CA GLY A 334 -17.22 -23.03 5.46
C GLY A 334 -15.70 -22.86 5.44
N SER A 335 -15.17 -21.77 5.99
CA SER A 335 -13.73 -21.49 6.06
C SER A 335 -12.96 -22.48 6.96
N PRO A 336 -11.62 -22.56 6.81
CA PRO A 336 -10.76 -23.30 7.72
C PRO A 336 -10.92 -22.90 9.19
N ALA A 337 -11.10 -21.62 9.47
CA ALA A 337 -11.26 -21.11 10.83
C ALA A 337 -12.52 -21.68 11.51
N ILE A 338 -13.67 -21.64 10.84
CA ILE A 338 -14.91 -22.26 11.37
C ILE A 338 -14.71 -23.77 11.61
N LYS A 339 -14.12 -24.47 10.63
CA LYS A 339 -13.84 -25.93 10.76
C LYS A 339 -12.88 -26.23 11.90
N GLY A 340 -11.95 -25.31 12.20
CA GLY A 340 -11.00 -25.39 13.28
C GLY A 340 -11.52 -24.91 14.64
N GLY A 341 -12.78 -24.43 14.70
CA GLY A 341 -13.44 -24.04 15.94
C GLY A 341 -13.25 -22.57 16.36
N ILE A 342 -12.71 -21.70 15.49
CA ILE A 342 -12.74 -20.25 15.71
C ILE A 342 -14.17 -19.76 15.49
N LEU A 343 -14.64 -18.85 16.34
CA LEU A 343 -15.96 -18.25 16.29
C LEU A 343 -15.84 -16.72 16.14
N PRO A 344 -16.86 -16.05 15.59
CA PRO A 344 -16.97 -14.60 15.66
C PRO A 344 -16.93 -14.17 17.14
N GLY A 345 -16.14 -13.13 17.47
CA GLY A 345 -15.93 -12.68 18.85
C GLY A 345 -14.71 -13.30 19.55
N ASP A 346 -14.03 -14.26 18.96
CA ASP A 346 -12.76 -14.76 19.48
C ASP A 346 -11.66 -13.69 19.36
N PHE A 347 -10.95 -13.44 20.43
CA PHE A 347 -9.80 -12.54 20.43
C PHE A 347 -8.52 -13.35 20.36
N ILE A 348 -7.84 -13.27 19.21
CA ILE A 348 -6.64 -14.06 18.90
C ILE A 348 -5.43 -13.42 19.56
N THR A 349 -4.77 -14.17 20.46
CA THR A 349 -3.63 -13.69 21.26
C THR A 349 -2.30 -14.31 20.86
N GLU A 350 -2.29 -15.49 20.22
CA GLU A 350 -1.06 -16.20 19.86
C GLU A 350 -1.26 -17.02 18.57
N LEU A 351 -0.22 -17.06 17.73
CA LEU A 351 -0.12 -17.93 16.55
C LEU A 351 1.20 -18.71 16.62
N ASN A 352 1.13 -20.05 16.62
CA ASN A 352 2.30 -20.94 16.65
C ASN A 352 3.30 -20.61 17.78
N GLY A 353 2.84 -20.22 18.96
CA GLY A 353 3.67 -19.83 20.10
C GLY A 353 4.17 -18.39 20.08
N HIS A 354 3.84 -17.61 19.06
CA HIS A 354 4.20 -16.20 18.96
C HIS A 354 3.02 -15.30 19.34
N ALA A 355 3.26 -14.34 20.24
CA ALA A 355 2.25 -13.39 20.64
C ALA A 355 1.81 -12.48 19.47
N VAL A 356 0.50 -12.32 19.31
CA VAL A 356 -0.09 -11.41 18.33
C VAL A 356 -0.08 -9.99 18.88
N LYS A 357 0.60 -9.08 18.19
CA LYS A 357 0.75 -7.68 18.57
C LYS A 357 -0.15 -6.74 17.76
N SER A 358 -0.49 -7.10 16.53
CA SER A 358 -1.38 -6.33 15.65
C SER A 358 -2.09 -7.23 14.63
N VAL A 359 -3.12 -6.68 14.00
CA VAL A 359 -3.85 -7.34 12.90
C VAL A 359 -2.93 -7.60 11.71
N GLU A 360 -2.10 -6.62 11.33
CA GLU A 360 -1.19 -6.71 10.20
C GLU A 360 -0.15 -7.81 10.39
N GLN A 361 0.42 -7.92 11.61
CA GLN A 361 1.34 -9.02 11.94
C GLN A 361 0.65 -10.37 11.75
N LEU A 362 -0.55 -10.53 12.32
CA LEU A 362 -1.29 -11.79 12.23
C LEU A 362 -1.64 -12.16 10.79
N VAL A 363 -2.08 -11.19 9.98
CA VAL A 363 -2.38 -11.40 8.56
C VAL A 363 -1.14 -11.82 7.79
N ARG A 364 0.01 -11.19 8.04
CA ARG A 364 1.29 -11.53 7.41
C ARG A 364 1.74 -12.94 7.81
N GLU A 365 1.72 -13.26 9.09
CA GLU A 365 2.16 -14.57 9.59
C GLU A 365 1.27 -15.71 9.07
N ILE A 366 -0.07 -15.54 9.09
CA ILE A 366 -0.99 -16.53 8.49
C ILE A 366 -0.72 -16.65 6.99
N GLY A 367 -0.54 -15.53 6.30
CA GLY A 367 -0.25 -15.50 4.87
C GLY A 367 1.03 -16.26 4.49
N GLY A 368 2.04 -16.26 5.35
CA GLY A 368 3.30 -16.97 5.17
C GLY A 368 3.24 -18.48 5.46
N ILE A 369 2.15 -18.99 6.06
CA ILE A 369 2.04 -20.43 6.32
C ILE A 369 1.57 -21.15 5.04
N PRO A 370 2.34 -22.12 4.52
CA PRO A 370 1.94 -22.86 3.32
C PRO A 370 0.59 -23.57 3.48
N ALA A 371 -0.22 -23.56 2.42
CA ALA A 371 -1.48 -24.30 2.37
C ALA A 371 -1.26 -25.79 2.69
N GLY A 372 -2.21 -26.39 3.41
CA GLY A 372 -2.15 -27.78 3.89
C GLY A 372 -1.45 -27.95 5.24
N LYS A 373 -0.68 -26.98 5.71
CA LYS A 373 -0.10 -26.98 7.06
C LYS A 373 -1.16 -26.64 8.11
N THR A 374 -0.85 -27.02 9.37
CA THR A 374 -1.70 -26.71 10.52
C THR A 374 -1.03 -25.65 11.36
N ALA A 375 -1.77 -24.60 11.71
CA ALA A 375 -1.37 -23.58 12.66
C ALA A 375 -2.07 -23.82 14.00
N GLU A 376 -1.34 -23.56 15.10
CA GLU A 376 -1.90 -23.50 16.44
C GLU A 376 -2.26 -22.05 16.75
N VAL A 377 -3.50 -21.81 17.17
CA VAL A 377 -4.03 -20.48 17.45
C VAL A 377 -4.59 -20.47 18.86
N LYS A 378 -4.13 -19.53 19.70
CA LYS A 378 -4.75 -19.28 21.00
C LYS A 378 -5.72 -18.11 20.89
N VAL A 379 -6.90 -18.30 21.43
CA VAL A 379 -7.97 -17.31 21.46
C VAL A 379 -8.52 -17.15 22.86
N LEU A 380 -8.94 -15.93 23.18
CA LEU A 380 -9.80 -15.65 24.33
C LEU A 380 -11.25 -15.59 23.83
N ARG A 381 -12.07 -16.48 24.31
CA ARG A 381 -13.53 -16.49 24.09
C ARG A 381 -14.21 -16.09 25.39
N GLY A 382 -14.62 -14.82 25.48
CA GLY A 382 -14.91 -14.21 26.77
C GLY A 382 -13.66 -14.24 27.65
N LYS A 383 -13.75 -14.83 28.85
CA LYS A 383 -12.64 -14.96 29.80
C LYS A 383 -11.89 -16.29 29.73
N VAL A 384 -12.23 -17.17 28.77
CA VAL A 384 -11.68 -18.51 28.66
C VAL A 384 -10.71 -18.59 27.51
N GLU A 385 -9.50 -19.08 27.79
CA GLU A 385 -8.51 -19.37 26.77
C GLU A 385 -8.78 -20.72 26.09
N HIS A 386 -8.70 -20.73 24.77
CA HIS A 386 -8.80 -21.93 23.94
C HIS A 386 -7.58 -22.03 23.04
N THR A 387 -7.03 -23.23 22.89
CA THR A 387 -6.01 -23.55 21.91
C THR A 387 -6.61 -24.37 20.78
N LEU A 388 -6.58 -23.82 19.58
CA LEU A 388 -7.23 -24.39 18.39
C LEU A 388 -6.20 -24.77 17.35
N LYS A 389 -6.49 -25.81 16.56
CA LYS A 389 -5.64 -26.24 15.43
C LYS A 389 -6.35 -26.01 14.12
N ILE A 390 -5.81 -25.09 13.34
CA ILE A 390 -6.43 -24.62 12.10
C ILE A 390 -5.61 -25.13 10.91
N LYS A 391 -6.22 -25.90 10.03
CA LYS A 391 -5.59 -26.28 8.76
C LYS A 391 -5.64 -25.08 7.82
N ILE A 392 -4.49 -24.63 7.32
CA ILE A 392 -4.39 -23.48 6.42
C ILE A 392 -4.77 -23.90 5.00
N ASP A 393 -5.66 -23.15 4.35
CA ASP A 393 -5.96 -23.30 2.93
C ASP A 393 -5.19 -22.26 2.08
N GLU A 394 -5.12 -22.43 0.76
CA GLU A 394 -4.64 -21.39 -0.14
C GLU A 394 -5.73 -20.32 -0.27
N ARG A 395 -5.32 -19.04 -0.22
CA ARG A 395 -6.21 -17.91 -0.43
C ARG A 395 -6.72 -17.90 -1.88
N ASP A 396 -8.02 -17.97 -2.04
CA ASP A 396 -8.71 -17.84 -3.32
C ASP A 396 -9.44 -16.48 -3.37
N GLU A 397 -8.98 -15.59 -4.28
CA GLU A 397 -9.56 -14.25 -4.42
C GLU A 397 -11.03 -14.28 -4.83
N LYS A 398 -11.49 -15.30 -5.56
CA LYS A 398 -12.91 -15.46 -5.91
C LYS A 398 -13.73 -15.73 -4.66
N LEU A 399 -13.22 -16.56 -3.75
CA LEU A 399 -13.89 -16.90 -2.51
C LEU A 399 -13.92 -15.72 -1.54
N VAL A 400 -12.83 -14.97 -1.49
CA VAL A 400 -12.71 -13.76 -0.64
C VAL A 400 -13.57 -12.61 -1.15
N SER A 401 -13.82 -12.52 -2.45
CA SER A 401 -14.71 -11.51 -3.05
C SER A 401 -16.20 -11.88 -2.97
N ASP A 402 -16.54 -13.11 -2.58
CA ASP A 402 -17.93 -13.56 -2.40
C ASP A 402 -18.45 -13.18 -1.01
N ASN A 403 -18.93 -11.96 -0.89
CA ASN A 403 -19.49 -11.44 0.36
C ASN A 403 -20.70 -12.23 0.87
N SER A 404 -21.37 -13.04 0.03
CA SER A 404 -22.52 -13.85 0.47
C SER A 404 -22.14 -14.85 1.56
N LYS A 405 -20.87 -15.21 1.66
CA LYS A 405 -20.33 -16.10 2.68
C LYS A 405 -19.76 -15.41 3.90
N LEU A 406 -19.68 -14.09 3.90
CA LEU A 406 -19.13 -13.33 5.03
C LEU A 406 -20.18 -13.19 6.14
N TRP A 407 -19.97 -13.89 7.26
CA TRP A 407 -20.86 -13.96 8.43
C TRP A 407 -20.31 -13.16 9.60
N PRO A 408 -21.12 -12.35 10.31
CA PRO A 408 -22.53 -12.01 10.06
C PRO A 408 -22.75 -10.99 8.94
N GLY A 409 -21.69 -10.37 8.40
CA GLY A 409 -21.75 -9.36 7.33
C GLY A 409 -21.80 -7.92 7.82
N PHE A 410 -21.53 -7.71 9.11
CA PHE A 410 -21.39 -6.41 9.76
C PHE A 410 -20.48 -6.53 10.99
N ILE A 411 -20.09 -5.40 11.55
CA ILE A 411 -19.33 -5.31 12.79
C ILE A 411 -20.29 -4.91 13.91
N ALA A 412 -20.34 -5.72 14.97
CA ALA A 412 -21.05 -5.37 16.20
C ALA A 412 -20.17 -4.45 17.05
N SER A 413 -20.63 -3.26 17.35
CA SER A 413 -19.90 -2.27 18.16
C SER A 413 -20.60 -2.03 19.50
N PRO A 414 -19.87 -1.68 20.58
CA PRO A 414 -20.44 -1.32 21.86
C PRO A 414 -21.43 -0.16 21.76
N LEU A 415 -22.53 -0.23 22.50
CA LEU A 415 -23.49 0.87 22.63
C LEU A 415 -23.02 1.86 23.71
N THR A 416 -21.94 2.60 23.44
CA THR A 416 -21.35 3.60 24.32
C THR A 416 -22.23 4.85 24.43
N ASP A 417 -21.99 5.70 25.47
CA ASP A 417 -22.69 6.99 25.62
C ASP A 417 -22.47 7.91 24.40
N GLU A 418 -21.29 7.83 23.76
CA GLU A 418 -21.00 8.55 22.53
C GLU A 418 -21.89 8.07 21.38
N ASN A 419 -22.00 6.76 21.20
CA ASN A 419 -22.85 6.16 20.17
C ASN A 419 -24.32 6.46 20.43
N ARG A 420 -24.79 6.42 21.68
CA ARG A 420 -26.16 6.81 22.06
C ARG A 420 -26.46 8.24 21.62
N LYS A 421 -25.56 9.19 21.90
CA LYS A 421 -25.71 10.59 21.49
C LYS A 421 -25.75 10.76 19.98
N LYS A 422 -24.84 10.11 19.26
CA LYS A 422 -24.80 10.13 17.79
C LYS A 422 -26.08 9.58 17.15
N LEU A 423 -26.62 8.50 17.70
CA LEU A 423 -27.82 7.82 17.22
C LEU A 423 -29.12 8.41 17.82
N LYS A 424 -29.02 9.45 18.67
CA LYS A 424 -30.16 10.12 19.32
C LYS A 424 -31.04 9.15 20.13
N ILE A 425 -30.41 8.27 20.87
CA ILE A 425 -31.09 7.26 21.69
C ILE A 425 -31.22 7.80 23.11
N ASP A 426 -32.36 8.42 23.40
CA ASP A 426 -32.64 8.99 24.73
C ASP A 426 -33.15 7.91 25.74
N ASN A 427 -33.58 6.76 25.25
CA ASN A 427 -34.12 5.69 26.08
C ASN A 427 -32.99 4.84 26.70
N GLU A 428 -32.67 5.06 27.96
CA GLU A 428 -31.67 4.30 28.72
C GLU A 428 -31.97 2.80 28.84
N LYS A 429 -33.21 2.38 28.61
CA LYS A 429 -33.60 0.96 28.65
C LYS A 429 -33.19 0.19 27.40
N VAL A 430 -32.85 0.88 26.31
CA VAL A 430 -32.34 0.23 25.11
C VAL A 430 -30.94 -0.28 25.39
N LYS A 431 -30.74 -1.57 25.31
CA LYS A 431 -29.46 -2.26 25.40
C LYS A 431 -29.22 -3.09 24.17
N GLY A 432 -27.96 -3.37 23.86
CA GLY A 432 -27.61 -4.17 22.70
C GLY A 432 -26.30 -3.74 22.07
N VAL A 433 -26.05 -4.17 20.84
CA VAL A 433 -24.88 -3.80 20.06
C VAL A 433 -25.26 -2.98 18.84
N VAL A 434 -24.44 -1.98 18.51
CA VAL A 434 -24.64 -1.14 17.33
C VAL A 434 -24.11 -1.85 16.09
N VAL A 435 -24.93 -1.93 15.06
CA VAL A 435 -24.55 -2.43 13.74
C VAL A 435 -23.71 -1.38 13.02
N THR A 436 -22.49 -1.74 12.62
CA THR A 436 -21.60 -0.86 11.84
C THR A 436 -20.97 -1.65 10.68
N GLY A 437 -20.57 -0.94 9.63
CA GLY A 437 -19.85 -1.56 8.51
C GLY A 437 -20.63 -2.68 7.80
N VAL A 438 -21.93 -2.52 7.60
CA VAL A 438 -22.74 -3.47 6.84
C VAL A 438 -22.18 -3.59 5.42
N THR A 439 -21.81 -4.82 5.04
CA THR A 439 -21.23 -5.11 3.73
C THR A 439 -22.34 -5.57 2.77
N GLU A 440 -22.30 -5.06 1.55
CA GLU A 440 -23.27 -5.47 0.51
C GLU A 440 -23.18 -6.97 0.17
N LYS A 441 -24.32 -7.54 -0.22
CA LYS A 441 -24.45 -8.97 -0.60
C LYS A 441 -24.14 -9.96 0.53
N THR A 442 -24.11 -9.51 1.79
CA THR A 442 -23.93 -10.38 2.97
C THR A 442 -25.26 -10.84 3.56
N PRO A 443 -25.25 -11.80 4.52
CA PRO A 443 -26.43 -12.14 5.31
C PRO A 443 -27.09 -10.95 5.99
N ALA A 444 -26.28 -10.02 6.55
CA ALA A 444 -26.79 -8.79 7.16
C ALA A 444 -27.56 -7.92 6.18
N ALA A 445 -27.03 -7.70 4.97
CA ALA A 445 -27.70 -6.96 3.92
C ALA A 445 -29.01 -7.66 3.46
N ALA A 446 -29.01 -9.00 3.38
CA ALA A 446 -30.20 -9.80 3.07
C ALA A 446 -31.30 -9.65 4.12
N LEU A 447 -30.91 -9.48 5.39
CA LEU A 447 -31.79 -9.20 6.52
C LEU A 447 -32.18 -7.72 6.63
N ARG A 448 -31.70 -6.86 5.72
CA ARG A 448 -31.93 -5.40 5.67
C ARG A 448 -31.43 -4.63 6.90
N LEU A 449 -30.39 -5.15 7.56
CA LEU A 449 -29.71 -4.42 8.63
C LEU A 449 -29.01 -3.18 8.05
N GLN A 450 -29.06 -2.09 8.82
CA GLN A 450 -28.45 -0.81 8.45
C GLN A 450 -27.44 -0.36 9.52
N ASN A 451 -26.49 0.48 9.10
CA ASN A 451 -25.57 1.10 10.05
C ASN A 451 -26.35 1.99 11.02
N GLY A 452 -26.12 1.80 12.32
CA GLY A 452 -26.83 2.51 13.40
C GLY A 452 -27.99 1.73 14.01
N ASP A 453 -28.43 0.64 13.42
CA ASP A 453 -29.38 -0.28 14.06
C ASP A 453 -28.77 -0.85 15.34
N ILE A 454 -29.62 -1.14 16.33
CA ILE A 454 -29.17 -1.76 17.59
C ILE A 454 -29.80 -3.14 17.70
N ILE A 455 -28.96 -4.18 17.71
CA ILE A 455 -29.43 -5.54 17.94
C ILE A 455 -29.62 -5.76 19.43
N CYS A 456 -30.87 -5.99 19.84
CA CYS A 456 -31.30 -6.23 21.22
C CYS A 456 -31.50 -7.71 21.55
N ALA A 457 -31.67 -8.57 20.51
CA ALA A 457 -31.74 -10.01 20.69
C ALA A 457 -31.32 -10.75 19.42
N VAL A 458 -30.85 -12.00 19.57
CA VAL A 458 -30.53 -12.97 18.52
C VAL A 458 -31.29 -14.27 18.82
N ASN A 459 -32.18 -14.71 17.92
CA ASN A 459 -33.02 -15.89 18.14
C ASN A 459 -33.65 -15.90 19.55
N ASP A 460 -34.35 -14.85 19.92
CA ASP A 460 -34.99 -14.63 21.23
C ASP A 460 -34.04 -14.55 22.46
N ARG A 461 -32.73 -14.68 22.26
CA ARG A 461 -31.75 -14.46 23.33
C ARG A 461 -31.44 -12.97 23.44
N LYS A 462 -31.69 -12.37 24.59
CA LYS A 462 -31.34 -10.97 24.83
C LYS A 462 -29.85 -10.71 24.65
N VAL A 463 -29.55 -9.56 24.08
CA VAL A 463 -28.21 -9.03 23.87
C VAL A 463 -28.11 -7.70 24.64
N GLU A 464 -27.24 -7.62 25.62
CA GLU A 464 -26.99 -6.41 26.41
C GLU A 464 -25.56 -5.88 26.21
N SER A 465 -24.64 -6.75 25.74
CA SER A 465 -23.23 -6.46 25.50
C SER A 465 -22.73 -7.10 24.19
N VAL A 466 -21.52 -6.74 23.77
CA VAL A 466 -20.84 -7.38 22.65
C VAL A 466 -20.55 -8.86 22.93
N GLU A 467 -20.22 -9.20 24.19
CA GLU A 467 -20.03 -10.60 24.59
C GLU A 467 -21.30 -11.42 24.43
N ASP A 468 -22.46 -10.90 24.87
CA ASP A 468 -23.76 -11.56 24.73
C ASP A 468 -24.10 -11.78 23.26
N PHE A 469 -23.83 -10.76 22.43
CA PHE A 469 -24.07 -10.85 20.99
C PHE A 469 -23.27 -11.98 20.35
N TYR A 470 -21.95 -12.03 20.53
CA TYR A 470 -21.14 -13.07 19.94
C TYR A 470 -21.47 -14.47 20.47
N ARG A 471 -21.77 -14.58 21.77
CA ARG A 471 -22.25 -15.83 22.35
C ARG A 471 -23.58 -16.28 21.76
N ALA A 472 -24.46 -15.34 21.41
CA ALA A 472 -25.73 -15.65 20.75
C ALA A 472 -25.60 -15.98 19.26
N LEU A 473 -24.48 -15.57 18.61
CA LEU A 473 -24.19 -15.86 17.22
C LEU A 473 -23.70 -17.28 16.94
N GLU A 474 -23.36 -18.08 17.97
CA GLU A 474 -22.89 -19.47 17.76
C GLU A 474 -23.83 -20.25 16.82
N LEU A 475 -23.25 -20.82 15.74
CA LEU A 475 -23.98 -21.46 14.66
C LEU A 475 -24.30 -22.94 14.93
N GLU A 476 -23.68 -23.54 15.95
CA GLU A 476 -23.79 -24.97 16.22
C GLU A 476 -25.26 -25.36 16.46
N GLY A 477 -25.77 -26.26 15.63
CA GLY A 477 -27.13 -26.74 15.67
C GLY A 477 -28.22 -25.79 15.14
N LYS A 478 -27.89 -24.57 14.70
CA LYS A 478 -28.85 -23.60 14.17
C LYS A 478 -29.05 -23.79 12.67
N LYS A 479 -30.30 -23.82 12.23
CA LYS A 479 -30.70 -23.85 10.82
C LYS A 479 -31.06 -22.47 10.28
N GLU A 480 -31.43 -21.56 11.17
CA GLU A 480 -31.85 -20.19 10.83
C GLU A 480 -31.52 -19.24 11.95
N ILE A 481 -31.38 -17.95 11.59
CA ILE A 481 -31.12 -16.85 12.51
C ILE A 481 -31.96 -15.63 12.17
N TRP A 482 -32.37 -14.87 13.20
CA TRP A 482 -32.99 -13.56 13.08
C TRP A 482 -32.55 -12.67 14.24
N PHE A 483 -32.72 -11.38 14.06
CA PHE A 483 -32.36 -10.37 15.05
C PHE A 483 -33.58 -9.54 15.44
N ASP A 484 -33.69 -9.20 16.73
CA ASP A 484 -34.55 -8.11 17.16
C ASP A 484 -33.76 -6.83 17.19
N VAL A 485 -34.20 -5.86 16.45
CA VAL A 485 -33.47 -4.63 16.13
C VAL A 485 -34.27 -3.42 16.60
N TYR A 486 -33.63 -2.56 17.39
CA TYR A 486 -34.17 -1.25 17.71
C TYR A 486 -33.66 -0.26 16.65
N SER A 487 -34.61 0.32 15.91
CA SER A 487 -34.36 1.30 14.86
C SER A 487 -35.51 2.31 14.86
N ASP A 488 -35.22 3.60 14.67
CA ASP A 488 -36.21 4.68 14.60
C ASP A 488 -37.23 4.70 15.77
N GLY A 489 -36.80 4.37 16.99
CA GLY A 489 -37.64 4.39 18.18
C GLY A 489 -38.47 3.12 18.43
N HIS A 490 -38.40 2.12 17.59
CA HIS A 490 -39.16 0.88 17.69
C HIS A 490 -38.26 -0.36 17.63
N THR A 491 -38.71 -1.44 18.29
CA THR A 491 -38.05 -2.76 18.13
C THR A 491 -38.82 -3.58 17.12
N ILE A 492 -38.14 -4.10 16.11
CA ILE A 492 -38.68 -4.96 15.07
C ILE A 492 -37.83 -6.21 14.90
N SER A 493 -38.45 -7.34 14.56
CA SER A 493 -37.69 -8.56 14.23
C SER A 493 -37.39 -8.57 12.72
N THR A 494 -36.17 -8.95 12.37
CA THR A 494 -35.78 -9.16 10.96
C THR A 494 -36.45 -10.39 10.38
N GLY A 495 -36.34 -10.58 9.06
CA GLY A 495 -36.58 -11.87 8.44
C GLY A 495 -35.63 -12.95 9.00
N ARG A 496 -35.86 -14.21 8.60
CA ARG A 496 -35.02 -15.34 9.00
C ARG A 496 -34.01 -15.66 7.91
N TYR A 497 -32.76 -15.66 8.25
CA TYR A 497 -31.70 -16.13 7.37
C TYR A 497 -31.47 -17.63 7.58
N LYS A 498 -31.43 -18.40 6.49
CA LYS A 498 -31.18 -19.86 6.52
C LYS A 498 -29.78 -20.14 6.03
N PHE A 499 -29.05 -20.97 6.78
CA PHE A 499 -27.65 -21.36 6.47
C PHE A 499 -27.58 -22.47 5.43
#